data_d0ab979e84cc77d62c48cf6261ae653c
#
_entry.id   d0ab979e84cc77d62c48cf6261ae653c
#
_cell.length_a   1.000
_cell.length_b   1.000
_cell.length_c   1.000
_cell.angle_alpha   90.00
_cell.angle_beta   90.00
_cell.angle_gamma   90.00
#
_symmetry.space_group_name_H-M   'P 1'
#
loop_
_entity.id
_entity.type
_entity.pdbx_description
1 polymer ?
#
loop_
_entity_poly.entity_id
_entity_poly.type
_entity_poly.pdbx_seq_one_letter_code
_entity_poly.pdbx_strand_id
1 'polypeptide(L)'
;FVRSLDSSLVLETPDPAIDDEFRFAKIRATESIYRTKGGLMHGPGGESYYAALWCNDQCEYVNPFFPFLGNQNGNESAFNCYRHFARFMNDEFKPIPSSIIAEGLDIWDGAGDRGDAAMVAHGLPRYLLASGNLEQARELWPFLKWCLEYCHRKLNADGVPKSDTDELEGRFPAGKANLSTACLYYDGLVSATHLAPLMGEPASVTRTYRRQATELKAAVERYFGGTVSGYDTYKYYDGNDVLRSWICLPLCFGINDRAKGTLDALFSPLMMTEDGILTQQCSTTFWDRSTLYALRGAFAAGHSDEAVKQLSHYSQRRLLGTH
;
A
#
# COMPACT_ATOMS: atom_id res chain seq x y z
N PHE A 1 5.27 -27.36 5.55
CA PHE A 1 4.87 -25.97 5.30
C PHE A 1 5.30 -25.07 6.48
N VAL A 2 4.68 -25.15 7.69
CA VAL A 2 4.96 -24.26 8.83
C VAL A 2 6.45 -24.27 9.20
N ARG A 3 7.08 -25.45 9.35
CA ARG A 3 8.51 -25.57 9.69
C ARG A 3 9.43 -24.84 8.68
N SER A 4 9.07 -24.85 7.41
CA SER A 4 9.85 -24.13 6.37
C SER A 4 9.74 -22.62 6.55
N LEU A 5 8.56 -22.12 6.92
CA LEU A 5 8.35 -20.71 7.20
C LEU A 5 9.02 -20.25 8.49
N ASP A 6 9.01 -21.10 9.53
CA ASP A 6 9.67 -20.79 10.79
C ASP A 6 11.18 -20.53 10.61
N SER A 7 11.82 -21.25 9.68
CA SER A 7 13.25 -21.10 9.39
C SER A 7 13.59 -19.97 8.40
N SER A 8 12.58 -19.36 7.75
CA SER A 8 12.78 -18.25 6.81
C SER A 8 12.51 -16.91 7.47
N LEU A 9 13.32 -15.90 7.20
CA LEU A 9 13.17 -14.53 7.72
C LEU A 9 12.84 -14.52 9.22
N VAL A 10 13.80 -14.95 10.05
CA VAL A 10 13.63 -15.01 11.51
C VAL A 10 13.77 -13.61 12.09
N LEU A 11 12.84 -13.24 12.95
CA LEU A 11 12.90 -12.04 13.78
C LEU A 11 13.11 -12.45 15.24
N GLU A 12 14.10 -11.86 15.88
CA GLU A 12 14.41 -12.05 17.30
C GLU A 12 14.53 -10.68 17.96
N THR A 13 13.58 -10.34 18.80
CA THR A 13 13.54 -9.06 19.53
C THR A 13 13.50 -9.32 21.04
N PRO A 14 13.72 -8.31 21.89
CA PRO A 14 13.47 -8.44 23.33
C PRO A 14 12.01 -8.68 23.72
N ASP A 15 11.07 -8.53 22.77
CA ASP A 15 9.63 -8.71 22.99
C ASP A 15 9.09 -9.94 22.26
N PRO A 16 8.83 -11.05 22.96
CA PRO A 16 8.36 -12.28 22.34
C PRO A 16 6.99 -12.15 21.66
N ALA A 17 6.16 -11.17 22.04
CA ALA A 17 4.88 -10.95 21.39
C ALA A 17 5.07 -10.43 19.95
N ILE A 18 6.05 -9.57 19.72
CA ILE A 18 6.40 -9.11 18.36
C ILE A 18 6.92 -10.28 17.54
N ASP A 19 7.79 -11.12 18.11
CA ASP A 19 8.37 -12.27 17.42
C ASP A 19 7.30 -13.30 17.02
N ASP A 20 6.37 -13.60 17.93
CA ASP A 20 5.27 -14.54 17.67
C ASP A 20 4.28 -13.98 16.65
N GLU A 21 3.90 -12.70 16.75
CA GLU A 21 3.04 -12.06 15.77
C GLU A 21 3.68 -12.10 14.36
N PHE A 22 4.98 -11.83 14.26
CA PHE A 22 5.69 -11.92 12.99
C PHE A 22 5.71 -13.35 12.43
N ARG A 23 5.86 -14.38 13.28
CA ARG A 23 5.73 -15.79 12.86
C ARG A 23 4.36 -16.08 12.29
N PHE A 24 3.28 -15.62 12.95
CA PHE A 24 1.92 -15.78 12.44
C PHE A 24 1.71 -15.02 11.13
N ALA A 25 2.20 -13.80 11.01
CA ALA A 25 2.10 -13.00 9.79
C ALA A 25 2.71 -13.72 8.56
N LYS A 26 3.85 -14.40 8.72
CA LYS A 26 4.44 -15.21 7.65
C LYS A 26 3.52 -16.34 7.19
N ILE A 27 2.89 -17.03 8.14
CA ILE A 27 1.96 -18.12 7.84
C ILE A 27 0.72 -17.56 7.14
N ARG A 28 0.12 -16.51 7.70
CA ARG A 28 -1.08 -15.87 7.14
C ARG A 28 -0.87 -15.35 5.72
N ALA A 29 0.29 -14.75 5.43
CA ALA A 29 0.62 -14.28 4.09
C ALA A 29 0.74 -15.41 3.06
N THR A 30 1.13 -16.63 3.48
CA THR A 30 1.42 -17.73 2.55
C THR A 30 0.33 -18.80 2.48
N GLU A 31 -0.54 -18.92 3.48
CA GLU A 31 -1.60 -19.94 3.50
C GLU A 31 -2.72 -19.66 2.48
N SER A 32 -2.87 -18.40 2.05
CA SER A 32 -3.89 -17.95 1.10
C SER A 32 -3.42 -17.99 -0.37
N ILE A 33 -2.37 -18.74 -0.68
CA ILE A 33 -1.91 -18.93 -2.05
C ILE A 33 -2.57 -20.17 -2.64
N TYR A 34 -3.34 -19.97 -3.70
CA TYR A 34 -4.12 -21.01 -4.37
C TYR A 34 -3.54 -21.36 -5.74
N ARG A 35 -3.56 -22.64 -6.09
CA ARG A 35 -3.25 -23.11 -7.44
C ARG A 35 -4.53 -23.02 -8.29
N THR A 36 -4.56 -22.13 -9.24
CA THR A 36 -5.67 -21.89 -10.15
C THR A 36 -5.28 -22.17 -11.60
N LYS A 37 -6.21 -22.08 -12.54
CA LYS A 37 -5.91 -22.15 -13.98
C LYS A 37 -5.08 -20.95 -14.45
N GLY A 38 -5.17 -19.81 -13.75
CA GLY A 38 -4.36 -18.61 -14.00
C GLY A 38 -2.98 -18.66 -13.38
N GLY A 39 -2.56 -19.78 -12.77
CA GLY A 39 -1.31 -19.94 -12.04
C GLY A 39 -1.51 -19.87 -10.52
N LEU A 40 -0.43 -19.68 -9.78
CA LEU A 40 -0.54 -19.39 -8.35
C LEU A 40 -1.11 -17.98 -8.16
N MET A 41 -2.11 -17.87 -7.31
CA MET A 41 -2.78 -16.62 -6.96
C MET A 41 -2.92 -16.53 -5.45
N HIS A 42 -2.54 -15.38 -4.88
CA HIS A 42 -2.80 -15.06 -3.48
C HIS A 42 -4.18 -14.43 -3.38
N GLY A 43 -5.11 -15.07 -2.66
CA GLY A 43 -6.38 -14.47 -2.28
C GLY A 43 -6.24 -13.75 -0.93
N PRO A 44 -6.90 -12.61 -0.71
CA PRO A 44 -6.80 -11.89 0.56
C PRO A 44 -7.45 -12.66 1.72
N GLY A 45 -8.14 -13.76 1.44
CA GLY A 45 -8.98 -14.45 2.40
C GLY A 45 -10.33 -13.77 2.54
N GLY A 46 -10.95 -13.95 3.68
CA GLY A 46 -12.25 -13.38 3.98
C GLY A 46 -13.37 -14.43 4.01
N GLU A 47 -14.57 -13.98 4.26
CA GLU A 47 -15.72 -14.87 4.55
C GLU A 47 -16.09 -15.81 3.41
N SER A 48 -15.86 -15.41 2.17
CA SER A 48 -16.26 -16.18 1.00
C SER A 48 -15.18 -17.11 0.45
N TYR A 49 -13.97 -17.06 0.92
CA TYR A 49 -12.83 -17.91 0.55
C TYR A 49 -12.67 -18.13 -0.98
N TYR A 50 -12.84 -17.09 -1.75
CA TYR A 50 -12.66 -17.18 -3.20
C TYR A 50 -11.25 -16.77 -3.62
N ALA A 51 -10.74 -17.42 -4.66
CA ALA A 51 -9.48 -17.02 -5.27
C ALA A 51 -9.68 -15.74 -6.07
N ALA A 52 -9.20 -14.62 -5.55
CA ALA A 52 -9.27 -13.32 -6.19
C ALA A 52 -8.00 -12.53 -5.92
N LEU A 53 -7.59 -11.74 -6.90
CA LEU A 53 -6.51 -10.76 -6.78
C LEU A 53 -7.16 -9.40 -6.52
N TRP A 54 -7.06 -8.91 -5.30
CA TRP A 54 -7.44 -7.53 -4.97
C TRP A 54 -6.22 -6.62 -5.09
N CYS A 55 -6.33 -5.54 -5.87
CA CYS A 55 -5.21 -4.70 -6.22
C CYS A 55 -4.49 -4.13 -5.00
N ASN A 56 -5.25 -3.57 -4.03
CA ASN A 56 -4.71 -3.04 -2.78
C ASN A 56 -4.02 -4.12 -1.95
N ASP A 57 -4.70 -5.25 -1.67
CA ASP A 57 -4.15 -6.32 -0.83
C ASP A 57 -2.86 -6.89 -1.41
N GLN A 58 -2.79 -7.01 -2.73
CA GLN A 58 -1.62 -7.52 -3.41
C GLN A 58 -0.50 -6.47 -3.47
N CYS A 59 -0.79 -5.29 -3.98
CA CYS A 59 0.24 -4.31 -4.32
C CYS A 59 0.80 -3.58 -3.10
N GLU A 60 -0.03 -3.29 -2.10
CA GLU A 60 0.40 -2.53 -0.94
C GLU A 60 0.97 -3.41 0.18
N TYR A 61 0.59 -4.69 0.26
CA TYR A 61 0.89 -5.54 1.39
C TYR A 61 1.72 -6.76 1.01
N VAL A 62 1.13 -7.78 0.38
CA VAL A 62 1.78 -9.09 0.30
C VAL A 62 2.84 -9.20 -0.79
N ASN A 63 2.63 -8.63 -1.97
CA ASN A 63 3.58 -8.79 -3.07
C ASN A 63 4.96 -8.18 -2.76
N PRO A 64 5.06 -6.94 -2.19
CA PRO A 64 6.35 -6.41 -1.76
C PRO A 64 7.01 -7.18 -0.61
N PHE A 65 6.24 -7.95 0.17
CA PHE A 65 6.75 -8.74 1.30
C PHE A 65 7.37 -10.08 0.88
N PHE A 66 6.80 -10.77 -0.11
CA PHE A 66 7.23 -12.12 -0.50
C PHE A 66 8.72 -12.25 -0.85
N PRO A 67 9.38 -11.29 -1.51
CA PRO A 67 10.81 -11.38 -1.75
C PRO A 67 11.64 -11.42 -0.46
N PHE A 68 11.25 -10.68 0.57
CA PHE A 68 11.93 -10.70 1.87
C PHE A 68 11.73 -12.02 2.59
N LEU A 69 10.54 -12.60 2.48
CA LEU A 69 10.25 -13.92 3.03
C LEU A 69 11.02 -15.05 2.30
N GLY A 70 11.41 -14.81 1.04
CA GLY A 70 12.09 -15.83 0.21
C GLY A 70 11.18 -17.00 -0.16
N ASN A 71 9.86 -16.85 -0.05
CA ASN A 71 8.90 -17.91 -0.38
C ASN A 71 8.67 -17.97 -1.90
N GLN A 72 9.05 -19.11 -2.50
CA GLN A 72 8.96 -19.28 -3.95
C GLN A 72 7.51 -19.16 -4.48
N ASN A 73 6.55 -19.80 -3.80
CA ASN A 73 5.15 -19.72 -4.20
C ASN A 73 4.61 -18.28 -4.05
N GLY A 74 5.02 -17.57 -3.00
CA GLY A 74 4.68 -16.17 -2.81
C GLY A 74 5.22 -15.30 -3.94
N ASN A 75 6.49 -15.45 -4.30
CA ASN A 75 7.09 -14.70 -5.39
C ASN A 75 6.43 -15.02 -6.75
N GLU A 76 6.10 -16.30 -7.01
CA GLU A 76 5.39 -16.69 -8.22
C GLU A 76 3.97 -16.09 -8.24
N SER A 77 3.24 -16.13 -7.12
CA SER A 77 1.90 -15.55 -7.03
C SER A 77 1.93 -14.02 -7.22
N ALA A 78 2.94 -13.34 -6.69
CA ALA A 78 3.12 -11.90 -6.89
C ALA A 78 3.39 -11.56 -8.36
N PHE A 79 4.27 -12.30 -9.01
CA PHE A 79 4.55 -12.11 -10.43
C PHE A 79 3.32 -12.35 -11.31
N ASN A 80 2.59 -13.45 -11.05
CA ASN A 80 1.34 -13.75 -11.74
C ASN A 80 0.30 -12.65 -11.53
N CYS A 81 0.17 -12.12 -10.32
CA CYS A 81 -0.73 -11.01 -10.02
C CYS A 81 -0.47 -9.82 -10.94
N TYR A 82 0.77 -9.34 -11.03
CA TYR A 82 1.11 -8.21 -11.89
C TYR A 82 0.90 -8.50 -13.37
N ARG A 83 1.17 -9.74 -13.84
CA ARG A 83 0.85 -10.16 -15.21
C ARG A 83 -0.64 -10.15 -15.50
N HIS A 84 -1.46 -10.56 -14.53
CA HIS A 84 -2.91 -10.52 -14.67
C HIS A 84 -3.43 -9.08 -14.79
N PHE A 85 -2.97 -8.17 -13.96
CA PHE A 85 -3.35 -6.76 -14.05
C PHE A 85 -2.80 -6.09 -15.32
N ALA A 86 -1.60 -6.45 -15.77
CA ALA A 86 -0.99 -5.89 -16.98
C ALA A 86 -1.82 -6.11 -18.27
N ARG A 87 -2.69 -7.13 -18.30
CA ARG A 87 -3.59 -7.39 -19.44
C ARG A 87 -4.63 -6.29 -19.66
N PHE A 88 -4.86 -5.45 -18.66
CA PHE A 88 -5.82 -4.36 -18.73
C PHE A 88 -5.21 -3.02 -19.14
N MET A 89 -3.90 -2.99 -19.46
CA MET A 89 -3.32 -1.82 -20.13
C MET A 89 -4.07 -1.54 -21.42
N ASN A 90 -4.35 -0.28 -21.66
CA ASN A 90 -5.06 0.15 -22.86
C ASN A 90 -4.57 1.53 -23.33
N ASP A 91 -4.71 1.82 -24.62
CA ASP A 91 -4.22 3.06 -25.25
C ASP A 91 -5.02 4.29 -24.80
N GLU A 92 -6.24 4.10 -24.32
CA GLU A 92 -7.13 5.17 -23.87
C GLU A 92 -6.88 5.57 -22.41
N PHE A 93 -5.99 4.87 -21.70
CA PHE A 93 -5.75 5.07 -20.26
C PHE A 93 -7.04 5.04 -19.43
N LYS A 94 -7.90 4.05 -19.68
CA LYS A 94 -9.03 3.72 -18.81
C LYS A 94 -8.56 3.01 -17.54
N PRO A 95 -9.29 3.10 -16.42
CA PRO A 95 -8.96 2.41 -15.19
C PRO A 95 -8.75 0.91 -15.40
N ILE A 96 -7.80 0.33 -14.67
CA ILE A 96 -7.70 -1.11 -14.52
C ILE A 96 -8.73 -1.59 -13.48
N PRO A 97 -9.17 -2.86 -13.51
CA PRO A 97 -10.12 -3.38 -12.53
C PRO A 97 -9.52 -3.39 -11.12
N SER A 98 -10.37 -3.28 -10.12
CA SER A 98 -9.98 -3.36 -8.72
C SER A 98 -9.68 -4.77 -8.25
N SER A 99 -10.32 -5.76 -8.88
CA SER A 99 -10.13 -7.18 -8.57
C SER A 99 -10.23 -8.03 -9.83
N ILE A 100 -9.43 -9.10 -9.86
CA ILE A 100 -9.48 -10.17 -10.85
C ILE A 100 -9.89 -11.44 -10.14
N ILE A 101 -11.09 -11.95 -10.47
CA ILE A 101 -11.75 -13.05 -9.76
C ILE A 101 -11.52 -14.36 -10.48
N ALA A 102 -11.50 -15.44 -9.71
CA ALA A 102 -11.24 -16.79 -10.19
C ALA A 102 -9.94 -16.87 -11.03
N GLU A 103 -9.88 -17.69 -12.05
CA GLU A 103 -8.69 -17.91 -12.87
C GLU A 103 -8.30 -16.69 -13.76
N GLY A 104 -8.71 -15.49 -13.37
CA GLY A 104 -8.46 -14.26 -14.11
C GLY A 104 -9.42 -14.02 -15.27
N LEU A 105 -10.58 -14.70 -15.26
CA LEU A 105 -11.63 -14.59 -16.28
C LEU A 105 -12.63 -13.49 -15.95
N ASP A 106 -12.97 -13.32 -14.68
CA ASP A 106 -13.91 -12.31 -14.21
C ASP A 106 -13.17 -11.16 -13.52
N ILE A 107 -13.80 -9.99 -13.52
CA ILE A 107 -13.27 -8.78 -12.87
C ILE A 107 -14.34 -8.16 -11.97
N TRP A 108 -13.89 -7.35 -11.01
CA TRP A 108 -14.74 -6.45 -10.25
C TRP A 108 -14.17 -5.04 -10.28
N ASP A 109 -15.02 -4.07 -10.60
CA ASP A 109 -14.72 -2.64 -10.69
C ASP A 109 -15.88 -1.77 -10.17
N GLY A 110 -16.75 -2.37 -9.35
CA GLY A 110 -18.01 -1.75 -8.92
C GLY A 110 -17.88 -0.45 -8.12
N ALA A 111 -16.69 -0.15 -7.57
CA ALA A 111 -16.42 1.12 -6.89
C ALA A 111 -15.74 2.17 -7.81
N GLY A 112 -15.62 1.90 -9.09
CA GLY A 112 -14.90 2.75 -10.04
C GLY A 112 -13.37 2.71 -9.82
N ASP A 113 -12.70 3.79 -10.23
CA ASP A 113 -11.25 3.96 -10.01
C ASP A 113 -10.97 4.21 -8.53
N ARG A 114 -10.37 3.25 -7.84
CA ARG A 114 -9.97 3.37 -6.42
C ARG A 114 -8.53 3.87 -6.24
N GLY A 115 -7.88 4.30 -7.32
CA GLY A 115 -6.44 4.54 -7.34
C GLY A 115 -5.64 3.25 -7.60
N ASP A 116 -6.24 2.23 -8.22
CA ASP A 116 -5.64 0.91 -8.44
C ASP A 116 -4.32 1.01 -9.23
N ALA A 117 -4.24 1.89 -10.24
CA ALA A 117 -2.97 2.12 -10.95
C ALA A 117 -1.88 2.73 -10.04
N ALA A 118 -2.25 3.56 -9.05
CA ALA A 118 -1.29 4.08 -8.07
C ALA A 118 -0.84 3.00 -7.08
N MET A 119 -1.73 2.07 -6.70
CA MET A 119 -1.38 0.89 -5.89
C MET A 119 -0.36 0.01 -6.61
N VAL A 120 -0.57 -0.27 -7.91
CA VAL A 120 0.41 -0.98 -8.74
C VAL A 120 1.72 -0.20 -8.85
N ALA A 121 1.65 1.11 -9.11
CA ALA A 121 2.83 1.97 -9.22
C ALA A 121 3.67 1.98 -7.94
N HIS A 122 3.04 1.82 -6.76
CA HIS A 122 3.71 1.64 -5.48
C HIS A 122 4.30 0.22 -5.34
N GLY A 123 3.48 -0.82 -5.49
CA GLY A 123 3.85 -2.18 -5.11
C GLY A 123 4.78 -2.87 -6.08
N LEU A 124 4.54 -2.70 -7.39
CA LEU A 124 5.30 -3.38 -8.43
C LEU A 124 6.80 -3.05 -8.39
N PRO A 125 7.24 -1.78 -8.38
CA PRO A 125 8.68 -1.51 -8.33
C PRO A 125 9.31 -1.95 -7.00
N ARG A 126 8.60 -1.92 -5.88
CA ARG A 126 9.08 -2.44 -4.59
C ARG A 126 9.32 -3.95 -4.65
N TYR A 127 8.39 -4.70 -5.23
CA TYR A 127 8.55 -6.12 -5.48
C TYR A 127 9.78 -6.39 -6.36
N LEU A 128 9.90 -5.69 -7.50
CA LEU A 128 10.99 -5.90 -8.44
C LEU A 128 12.36 -5.55 -7.86
N LEU A 129 12.45 -4.45 -7.13
CA LEU A 129 13.70 -4.06 -6.45
C LEU A 129 14.10 -5.04 -5.34
N ALA A 130 13.12 -5.53 -4.55
CA ALA A 130 13.38 -6.48 -3.48
C ALA A 130 13.74 -7.88 -4.01
N SER A 131 13.10 -8.33 -5.08
CA SER A 131 13.38 -9.63 -5.70
C SER A 131 14.70 -9.67 -6.46
N GLY A 132 15.16 -8.52 -6.98
CA GLY A 132 16.36 -8.43 -7.83
C GLY A 132 16.23 -9.18 -9.16
N ASN A 133 15.04 -9.65 -9.54
CA ASN A 133 14.83 -10.41 -10.76
C ASN A 133 14.68 -9.49 -11.97
N LEU A 134 15.79 -9.31 -12.70
CA LEU A 134 15.84 -8.42 -13.87
C LEU A 134 14.99 -8.91 -15.05
N GLU A 135 14.74 -10.20 -15.18
CA GLU A 135 13.89 -10.75 -16.23
C GLU A 135 12.43 -10.34 -16.01
N GLN A 136 11.93 -10.60 -14.80
CA GLN A 136 10.60 -10.14 -14.40
C GLN A 136 10.47 -8.61 -14.47
N ALA A 137 11.53 -7.90 -14.09
CA ALA A 137 11.55 -6.45 -14.18
C ALA A 137 11.41 -5.96 -15.62
N ARG A 138 12.10 -6.56 -16.59
CA ARG A 138 11.98 -6.21 -18.01
C ARG A 138 10.58 -6.51 -18.56
N GLU A 139 9.99 -7.65 -18.17
CA GLU A 139 8.62 -8.01 -18.59
C GLU A 139 7.58 -7.03 -18.08
N LEU A 140 7.68 -6.63 -16.80
CA LEU A 140 6.67 -5.80 -16.13
C LEU A 140 6.95 -4.29 -16.21
N TRP A 141 8.12 -3.88 -16.71
CA TRP A 141 8.46 -2.47 -16.88
C TRP A 141 7.48 -1.66 -17.73
N PRO A 142 6.97 -2.18 -18.87
CA PRO A 142 5.92 -1.50 -19.62
C PRO A 142 4.66 -1.24 -18.79
N PHE A 143 4.26 -2.18 -17.94
CA PHE A 143 3.10 -2.02 -17.08
C PHE A 143 3.31 -0.95 -16.01
N LEU A 144 4.47 -0.92 -15.37
CA LEU A 144 4.82 0.15 -14.44
C LEU A 144 4.79 1.52 -15.12
N LYS A 145 5.38 1.65 -16.32
CA LYS A 145 5.34 2.91 -17.09
C LYS A 145 3.91 3.33 -17.40
N TRP A 146 3.07 2.40 -17.76
CA TRP A 146 1.66 2.66 -18.03
C TRP A 146 0.93 3.18 -16.78
N CYS A 147 1.13 2.55 -15.63
CA CYS A 147 0.51 2.98 -14.36
C CYS A 147 0.97 4.39 -13.94
N LEU A 148 2.26 4.69 -14.08
CA LEU A 148 2.79 6.03 -13.79
C LEU A 148 2.21 7.09 -14.73
N GLU A 149 2.11 6.79 -16.02
CA GLU A 149 1.50 7.68 -17.00
C GLU A 149 -0.01 7.84 -16.77
N TYR A 150 -0.72 6.76 -16.41
CA TYR A 150 -2.12 6.82 -16.01
C TYR A 150 -2.33 7.82 -14.87
N CYS A 151 -1.58 7.70 -13.78
CA CYS A 151 -1.66 8.61 -12.65
C CYS A 151 -1.32 10.05 -13.05
N HIS A 152 -0.32 10.23 -13.93
CA HIS A 152 0.07 11.55 -14.43
C HIS A 152 -1.08 12.23 -15.21
N ARG A 153 -1.76 11.48 -16.06
CA ARG A 153 -2.93 11.98 -16.82
C ARG A 153 -4.13 12.30 -15.94
N LYS A 154 -4.21 11.72 -14.75
CA LYS A 154 -5.28 11.98 -13.78
C LYS A 154 -5.03 13.20 -12.90
N LEU A 155 -3.90 13.88 -13.01
CA LEU A 155 -3.64 15.09 -12.23
C LEU A 155 -4.73 16.14 -12.46
N ASN A 156 -5.23 16.71 -11.35
CA ASN A 156 -6.12 17.87 -11.37
C ASN A 156 -5.32 19.17 -11.53
N ALA A 157 -6.00 20.32 -11.50
CA ALA A 157 -5.36 21.64 -11.60
C ALA A 157 -4.36 21.92 -10.45
N ASP A 158 -4.53 21.28 -9.30
CA ASP A 158 -3.67 21.44 -8.14
C ASP A 158 -2.45 20.48 -8.16
N GLY A 159 -2.40 19.59 -9.14
CA GLY A 159 -1.29 18.68 -9.36
C GLY A 159 -1.35 17.39 -8.54
N VAL A 160 -2.53 16.97 -8.05
CA VAL A 160 -2.76 15.70 -7.38
C VAL A 160 -3.67 14.78 -8.21
N PRO A 161 -3.45 13.46 -8.20
CA PRO A 161 -4.23 12.53 -9.02
C PRO A 161 -5.67 12.39 -8.52
N LYS A 162 -6.61 12.32 -9.46
CA LYS A 162 -8.02 12.03 -9.20
C LYS A 162 -8.26 10.52 -9.14
N SER A 163 -9.23 10.12 -8.33
CA SER A 163 -9.84 8.79 -8.31
C SER A 163 -11.33 8.92 -7.95
N ASP A 164 -12.12 7.89 -8.21
CA ASP A 164 -13.56 7.91 -7.87
C ASP A 164 -13.78 7.60 -6.40
N THR A 165 -13.00 6.66 -5.87
CA THR A 165 -13.00 6.25 -4.46
C THR A 165 -11.57 5.94 -4.00
N ASP A 166 -11.44 5.19 -2.92
CA ASP A 166 -10.20 4.61 -2.41
C ASP A 166 -10.36 3.10 -2.18
N GLU A 167 -9.37 2.46 -1.58
CA GLU A 167 -9.41 1.03 -1.25
C GLU A 167 -10.59 0.62 -0.35
N LEU A 168 -11.26 1.58 0.30
CA LEU A 168 -12.43 1.33 1.13
C LEU A 168 -13.74 1.29 0.33
N GLU A 169 -13.67 1.42 -0.99
CA GLU A 169 -14.80 1.17 -1.91
C GLU A 169 -16.03 2.04 -1.65
N GLY A 170 -15.81 3.28 -1.20
CA GLY A 170 -16.89 4.21 -0.90
C GLY A 170 -17.57 4.02 0.47
N ARG A 171 -17.07 3.11 1.32
CA ARG A 171 -17.56 2.96 2.70
C ARG A 171 -17.34 4.21 3.55
N PHE A 172 -16.34 4.99 3.19
CA PHE A 172 -16.07 6.31 3.75
C PHE A 172 -15.86 7.30 2.60
N PRO A 173 -16.18 8.59 2.79
CA PRO A 173 -15.92 9.59 1.76
C PRO A 173 -14.44 9.67 1.40
N ALA A 174 -14.12 9.74 0.11
CA ALA A 174 -12.76 9.82 -0.41
C ALA A 174 -12.50 11.09 -1.25
N GLY A 175 -13.55 11.88 -1.54
CA GLY A 175 -13.44 13.06 -2.40
C GLY A 175 -13.16 12.69 -3.87
N LYS A 176 -12.80 13.68 -4.66
CA LYS A 176 -12.42 13.52 -6.08
C LYS A 176 -10.92 13.28 -6.28
N ALA A 177 -10.14 13.54 -5.26
CA ALA A 177 -8.72 13.25 -5.13
C ALA A 177 -8.44 12.99 -3.65
N ASN A 178 -7.72 11.94 -3.34
CA ASN A 178 -7.42 11.55 -1.96
C ASN A 178 -5.93 11.36 -1.72
N LEU A 179 -5.58 11.49 -0.45
CA LEU A 179 -4.19 11.46 0.00
C LEU A 179 -3.51 10.12 -0.29
N SER A 180 -4.24 8.98 -0.17
CA SER A 180 -3.64 7.67 -0.39
C SER A 180 -3.21 7.50 -1.85
N THR A 181 -4.08 7.78 -2.82
CA THR A 181 -3.75 7.70 -4.25
C THR A 181 -2.55 8.59 -4.60
N ALA A 182 -2.50 9.81 -4.04
CA ALA A 182 -1.38 10.74 -4.27
C ALA A 182 -0.06 10.21 -3.68
N CYS A 183 -0.09 9.69 -2.45
CA CYS A 183 1.11 9.16 -1.79
C CYS A 183 1.63 7.87 -2.44
N LEU A 184 0.74 6.97 -2.87
CA LEU A 184 1.12 5.74 -3.58
C LEU A 184 1.75 6.07 -4.93
N TYR A 185 1.18 7.01 -5.69
CA TYR A 185 1.78 7.49 -6.94
C TYR A 185 3.15 8.13 -6.70
N TYR A 186 3.28 8.96 -5.65
CA TYR A 186 4.57 9.57 -5.28
C TYR A 186 5.65 8.51 -5.04
N ASP A 187 5.36 7.49 -4.23
CA ASP A 187 6.30 6.42 -3.95
C ASP A 187 6.65 5.60 -5.20
N GLY A 188 5.68 5.40 -6.08
CA GLY A 188 5.89 4.78 -7.38
C GLY A 188 6.89 5.54 -8.25
N LEU A 189 6.76 6.87 -8.32
CA LEU A 189 7.72 7.73 -9.04
C LEU A 189 9.12 7.64 -8.43
N VAL A 190 9.24 7.70 -7.11
CA VAL A 190 10.52 7.57 -6.41
C VAL A 190 11.16 6.21 -6.70
N SER A 191 10.42 5.12 -6.54
CA SER A 191 10.89 3.76 -6.80
C SER A 191 11.30 3.56 -8.26
N ALA A 192 10.56 4.13 -9.21
CA ALA A 192 10.88 4.08 -10.65
C ALA A 192 12.19 4.78 -10.98
N THR A 193 12.63 5.80 -10.21
CA THR A 193 13.95 6.42 -10.40
C THR A 193 15.11 5.46 -10.17
N HIS A 194 14.92 4.45 -9.33
CA HIS A 194 15.90 3.41 -9.06
C HIS A 194 15.82 2.27 -10.08
N LEU A 195 14.63 1.95 -10.56
CA LEU A 195 14.42 0.84 -11.49
C LEU A 195 14.76 1.21 -12.94
N ALA A 196 14.46 2.43 -13.38
CA ALA A 196 14.66 2.88 -14.77
C ALA A 196 16.11 2.67 -15.30
N PRO A 197 17.17 2.99 -14.54
CA PRO A 197 18.54 2.71 -14.99
C PRO A 197 18.82 1.21 -15.17
N LEU A 198 18.25 0.35 -14.34
CA LEU A 198 18.38 -1.11 -14.43
C LEU A 198 17.68 -1.68 -15.67
N MET A 199 16.66 -0.97 -16.16
CA MET A 199 15.95 -1.31 -17.40
C MET A 199 16.64 -0.75 -18.65
N GLY A 200 17.75 -0.05 -18.50
CA GLY A 200 18.46 0.56 -19.64
C GLY A 200 17.79 1.82 -20.19
N GLU A 201 16.89 2.43 -19.43
CA GLU A 201 16.23 3.67 -19.85
C GLU A 201 17.23 4.84 -19.90
N PRO A 202 17.06 5.78 -20.83
CA PRO A 202 17.87 6.99 -20.87
C PRO A 202 17.77 7.79 -19.56
N ALA A 203 18.85 8.46 -19.17
CA ALA A 203 18.88 9.29 -17.95
C ALA A 203 17.79 10.39 -17.91
N SER A 204 17.24 10.78 -19.06
CA SER A 204 16.11 11.70 -19.17
C SER A 204 14.84 11.13 -18.50
N VAL A 205 14.59 9.82 -18.60
CA VAL A 205 13.43 9.16 -17.98
C VAL A 205 13.54 9.25 -16.46
N THR A 206 14.70 8.91 -15.90
CA THR A 206 14.95 9.05 -14.44
C THR A 206 14.78 10.49 -13.96
N ARG A 207 15.28 11.47 -14.74
CA ARG A 207 15.10 12.90 -14.41
C ARG A 207 13.63 13.30 -14.45
N THR A 208 12.86 12.80 -15.40
CA THR A 208 11.42 13.07 -15.50
C THR A 208 10.67 12.55 -14.27
N TYR A 209 10.89 11.30 -13.86
CA TYR A 209 10.24 10.75 -12.66
C TYR A 209 10.64 11.49 -11.39
N ARG A 210 11.93 11.86 -11.25
CA ARG A 210 12.38 12.65 -10.11
C ARG A 210 11.73 14.03 -10.05
N ARG A 211 11.60 14.71 -11.19
CA ARG A 211 10.90 16.00 -11.28
C ARG A 211 9.42 15.84 -10.91
N GLN A 212 8.72 14.87 -11.49
CA GLN A 212 7.32 14.58 -11.19
C GLN A 212 7.11 14.27 -9.69
N ALA A 213 8.00 13.48 -9.08
CA ALA A 213 7.95 13.21 -7.65
C ALA A 213 8.10 14.49 -6.80
N THR A 214 9.04 15.37 -7.17
CA THR A 214 9.25 16.65 -6.47
C THR A 214 8.02 17.56 -6.60
N GLU A 215 7.46 17.66 -7.80
CA GLU A 215 6.26 18.46 -8.08
C GLU A 215 5.04 17.90 -7.31
N LEU A 216 4.87 16.57 -7.29
CA LEU A 216 3.77 15.91 -6.58
C LEU A 216 3.92 16.04 -5.06
N LYS A 217 5.13 15.91 -4.50
CA LYS A 217 5.36 16.15 -3.06
C LYS A 217 4.89 17.55 -2.66
N ALA A 218 5.28 18.56 -3.44
CA ALA A 218 4.84 19.93 -3.20
C ALA A 218 3.32 20.12 -3.37
N ALA A 219 2.70 19.40 -4.32
CA ALA A 219 1.26 19.42 -4.52
C ALA A 219 0.51 18.75 -3.35
N VAL A 220 1.01 17.63 -2.84
CA VAL A 220 0.45 16.94 -1.66
C VAL A 220 0.41 17.89 -0.47
N GLU A 221 1.51 18.60 -0.20
CA GLU A 221 1.58 19.55 0.92
C GLU A 221 0.61 20.72 0.74
N ARG A 222 0.49 21.26 -0.45
CA ARG A 222 -0.42 22.39 -0.72
C ARG A 222 -1.89 21.98 -0.66
N TYR A 223 -2.26 20.83 -1.20
CA TYR A 223 -3.64 20.41 -1.37
C TYR A 223 -4.22 19.73 -0.13
N PHE A 224 -3.44 18.87 0.51
CA PHE A 224 -3.90 18.09 1.67
C PHE A 224 -3.42 18.67 3.01
N GLY A 225 -2.30 19.39 3.05
CA GLY A 225 -1.77 19.95 4.30
C GLY A 225 -2.73 20.94 4.96
N GLY A 226 -2.92 20.81 6.28
CA GLY A 226 -3.82 21.70 7.02
C GLY A 226 -4.07 21.24 8.44
N THR A 227 -5.01 21.91 9.11
CA THR A 227 -5.44 21.54 10.46
C THR A 227 -6.72 20.72 10.39
N VAL A 228 -6.70 19.52 10.99
CA VAL A 228 -7.87 18.64 11.11
C VAL A 228 -8.04 18.27 12.59
N SER A 229 -9.23 18.49 13.13
CA SER A 229 -9.55 18.22 14.55
C SER A 229 -8.54 18.82 15.54
N GLY A 230 -7.95 19.97 15.21
CA GLY A 230 -6.97 20.68 16.04
C GLY A 230 -5.50 20.26 15.85
N TYR A 231 -5.22 19.28 14.99
CA TYR A 231 -3.87 18.81 14.69
C TYR A 231 -3.36 19.38 13.37
N ASP A 232 -2.11 19.82 13.33
CA ASP A 232 -1.41 20.21 12.12
C ASP A 232 -0.97 18.97 11.35
N THR A 233 -1.81 18.51 10.42
CA THR A 233 -1.66 17.23 9.70
C THR A 233 -2.14 17.36 8.24
N TYR A 234 -2.78 16.33 7.73
CA TYR A 234 -3.33 16.28 6.38
C TYR A 234 -4.84 16.07 6.41
N LYS A 235 -5.56 16.77 5.55
CA LYS A 235 -6.90 16.38 5.12
C LYS A 235 -6.78 15.15 4.25
N TYR A 236 -7.73 14.24 4.35
CA TYR A 236 -7.72 13.06 3.48
C TYR A 236 -8.17 13.40 2.04
N TYR A 237 -9.07 14.36 1.90
CA TYR A 237 -9.53 14.95 0.64
C TYR A 237 -9.91 16.42 0.87
N ASP A 238 -10.17 17.16 -0.20
CA ASP A 238 -10.60 18.56 -0.10
C ASP A 238 -11.97 18.68 0.58
N GLY A 239 -12.05 19.49 1.62
CA GLY A 239 -13.24 19.64 2.47
C GLY A 239 -13.35 18.60 3.59
N ASN A 240 -12.39 17.67 3.74
CA ASN A 240 -12.39 16.73 4.86
C ASN A 240 -12.02 17.43 6.16
N ASP A 241 -12.85 17.26 7.19
CA ASP A 241 -12.73 17.90 8.51
C ASP A 241 -12.55 16.89 9.67
N VAL A 242 -12.51 15.60 9.38
CA VAL A 242 -12.30 14.52 10.36
C VAL A 242 -11.03 13.76 10.06
N LEU A 243 -10.40 13.22 11.12
CA LEU A 243 -9.17 12.43 10.98
C LEU A 243 -9.45 11.10 10.28
N ARG A 244 -8.52 10.71 9.40
CA ARG A 244 -8.48 9.42 8.73
C ARG A 244 -7.14 8.75 9.02
N SER A 245 -7.14 7.41 9.16
CA SER A 245 -5.90 6.67 9.43
C SER A 245 -4.83 6.88 8.33
N TRP A 246 -5.25 7.07 7.08
CA TRP A 246 -4.37 7.22 5.92
C TRP A 246 -3.56 8.53 5.89
N ILE A 247 -3.75 9.44 6.86
CA ILE A 247 -2.84 10.58 7.06
C ILE A 247 -1.40 10.13 7.40
N CYS A 248 -1.20 8.87 7.76
CA CYS A 248 0.12 8.26 7.96
C CYS A 248 0.92 8.05 6.66
N LEU A 249 0.26 7.95 5.50
CA LEU A 249 0.94 7.57 4.25
C LEU A 249 2.04 8.54 3.81
N PRO A 250 1.92 9.87 3.96
CA PRO A 250 3.05 10.77 3.73
C PRO A 250 4.30 10.35 4.49
N LEU A 251 4.16 10.00 5.79
CA LEU A 251 5.28 9.57 6.63
C LEU A 251 5.91 8.26 6.13
N CYS A 252 5.08 7.31 5.68
CA CYS A 252 5.57 6.04 5.12
C CYS A 252 6.52 6.23 3.94
N PHE A 253 6.41 7.36 3.23
CA PHE A 253 7.16 7.65 2.01
C PHE A 253 8.11 8.84 2.15
N GLY A 254 8.42 9.27 3.38
CA GLY A 254 9.41 10.29 3.66
C GLY A 254 8.93 11.73 3.40
N ILE A 255 7.62 11.96 3.40
CA ILE A 255 7.03 13.30 3.43
C ILE A 255 6.75 13.65 4.89
N ASN A 256 7.73 14.27 5.56
CA ASN A 256 7.75 14.47 7.01
C ASN A 256 7.41 15.91 7.43
N ASP A 257 6.91 16.73 6.51
CA ASP A 257 6.68 18.16 6.75
C ASP A 257 5.71 18.40 7.93
N ARG A 258 4.77 17.46 8.18
CA ARG A 258 3.79 17.49 9.29
C ARG A 258 3.89 16.28 10.23
N ALA A 259 5.08 15.67 10.36
CA ALA A 259 5.25 14.41 11.08
C ALA A 259 4.74 14.47 12.52
N LYS A 260 5.12 15.50 13.27
CA LYS A 260 4.72 15.61 14.69
C LYS A 260 3.19 15.68 14.83
N GLY A 261 2.53 16.59 14.14
CA GLY A 261 1.08 16.77 14.26
C GLY A 261 0.30 15.55 13.74
N THR A 262 0.83 14.88 12.71
CA THR A 262 0.24 13.65 12.18
C THR A 262 0.32 12.49 13.19
N LEU A 263 1.46 12.30 13.85
CA LEU A 263 1.61 11.26 14.88
C LEU A 263 0.81 11.60 16.14
N ASP A 264 0.80 12.88 16.56
CA ASP A 264 -0.06 13.32 17.66
C ASP A 264 -1.55 13.04 17.39
N ALA A 265 -1.98 13.22 16.12
CA ALA A 265 -3.35 12.91 15.70
C ALA A 265 -3.66 11.40 15.71
N LEU A 266 -2.78 10.59 15.12
CA LEU A 266 -2.96 9.14 14.99
C LEU A 266 -2.98 8.43 16.35
N PHE A 267 -2.12 8.87 17.28
CA PHE A 267 -2.03 8.29 18.62
C PHE A 267 -2.90 9.01 19.65
N SER A 268 -3.75 9.95 19.21
CA SER A 268 -4.70 10.64 20.09
C SER A 268 -5.89 9.75 20.46
N PRO A 269 -6.62 10.08 21.55
CA PRO A 269 -7.87 9.40 21.88
C PRO A 269 -8.98 9.53 20.82
N LEU A 270 -8.81 10.39 19.80
CA LEU A 270 -9.74 10.52 18.69
C LEU A 270 -9.59 9.39 17.66
N MET A 271 -8.43 8.77 17.61
CA MET A 271 -8.10 7.75 16.62
C MET A 271 -7.64 6.42 17.23
N MET A 272 -6.91 6.47 18.37
CA MET A 272 -6.37 5.28 19.01
C MET A 272 -7.41 4.64 19.92
N THR A 273 -7.62 3.33 19.75
CA THR A 273 -8.39 2.46 20.64
C THR A 273 -7.48 1.44 21.30
N GLU A 274 -8.03 0.64 22.21
CA GLU A 274 -7.30 -0.48 22.82
C GLU A 274 -6.85 -1.51 21.78
N ASP A 275 -7.62 -1.69 20.69
CA ASP A 275 -7.38 -2.71 19.66
C ASP A 275 -6.65 -2.19 18.41
N GLY A 276 -6.43 -0.89 18.32
CA GLY A 276 -5.71 -0.28 17.20
C GLY A 276 -6.28 1.08 16.77
N ILE A 277 -5.85 1.54 15.62
CA ILE A 277 -6.22 2.85 15.08
C ILE A 277 -7.51 2.75 14.26
N LEU A 278 -8.49 3.60 14.58
CA LEU A 278 -9.73 3.73 13.82
C LEU A 278 -9.44 4.12 12.37
N THR A 279 -10.22 3.59 11.45
CA THR A 279 -10.18 3.98 10.05
C THR A 279 -10.53 5.45 9.86
N GLN A 280 -11.49 5.95 10.62
CA GLN A 280 -11.91 7.35 10.65
C GLN A 280 -12.33 7.73 12.07
N GLN A 281 -12.05 8.96 12.46
CA GLN A 281 -12.55 9.58 13.69
C GLN A 281 -14.08 9.42 13.79
N CYS A 282 -14.59 9.17 14.99
CA CYS A 282 -16.01 8.94 15.27
C CYS A 282 -16.62 7.69 14.60
N SER A 283 -15.82 6.81 14.02
CA SER A 283 -16.27 5.48 13.58
C SER A 283 -16.01 4.42 14.66
N THR A 284 -16.56 3.25 14.46
CA THR A 284 -16.25 2.05 15.27
C THR A 284 -15.39 1.06 14.50
N THR A 285 -15.04 1.41 13.24
CA THR A 285 -14.29 0.54 12.34
C THR A 285 -12.80 0.80 12.51
N PHE A 286 -12.05 -0.26 12.75
CA PHE A 286 -10.60 -0.25 12.62
C PHE A 286 -10.16 -1.47 11.80
N TRP A 287 -9.06 -1.31 11.09
CA TRP A 287 -8.43 -2.36 10.32
C TRP A 287 -6.97 -2.49 10.72
N ASP A 288 -6.46 -3.71 10.73
CA ASP A 288 -5.06 -3.96 11.05
C ASP A 288 -4.13 -3.12 10.17
N ARG A 289 -4.46 -2.97 8.89
CA ARG A 289 -3.70 -2.10 7.96
C ARG A 289 -3.62 -0.64 8.42
N SER A 290 -4.67 -0.10 9.05
CA SER A 290 -4.66 1.27 9.58
C SER A 290 -3.60 1.44 10.66
N THR A 291 -3.55 0.50 11.61
CA THR A 291 -2.57 0.49 12.69
C THR A 291 -1.16 0.24 12.16
N LEU A 292 -0.98 -0.78 11.32
CA LEU A 292 0.34 -1.16 10.81
C LEU A 292 0.95 -0.11 9.89
N TYR A 293 0.15 0.56 9.05
CA TYR A 293 0.63 1.70 8.27
C TYR A 293 1.01 2.89 9.13
N ALA A 294 0.23 3.20 10.18
CA ALA A 294 0.58 4.27 11.11
C ALA A 294 1.90 3.98 11.83
N LEU A 295 2.10 2.75 12.30
CA LEU A 295 3.36 2.32 12.91
C LEU A 295 4.53 2.39 11.92
N ARG A 296 4.33 1.94 10.68
CA ARG A 296 5.33 2.07 9.62
C ARG A 296 5.69 3.54 9.39
N GLY A 297 4.70 4.44 9.34
CA GLY A 297 4.92 5.88 9.22
C GLY A 297 5.70 6.45 10.39
N ALA A 298 5.39 6.03 11.63
CA ALA A 298 6.10 6.46 12.82
C ALA A 298 7.58 6.01 12.81
N PHE A 299 7.86 4.76 12.45
CA PHE A 299 9.24 4.28 12.25
C PHE A 299 9.98 5.07 11.16
N ALA A 300 9.35 5.27 10.01
CA ALA A 300 9.95 6.00 8.89
C ALA A 300 10.23 7.46 9.23
N ALA A 301 9.42 8.08 10.10
CA ALA A 301 9.62 9.44 10.59
C ALA A 301 10.61 9.53 11.79
N GLY A 302 11.21 8.42 12.23
CA GLY A 302 12.20 8.40 13.31
C GLY A 302 11.59 8.38 14.73
N HIS A 303 10.29 8.12 14.87
CA HIS A 303 9.61 8.01 16.18
C HIS A 303 9.55 6.54 16.66
N SER A 304 10.70 5.88 16.68
CA SER A 304 10.81 4.43 16.89
C SER A 304 10.36 3.98 18.30
N ASP A 305 10.64 4.75 19.35
CA ASP A 305 10.29 4.37 20.73
C ASP A 305 8.78 4.23 20.91
N GLU A 306 8.01 5.22 20.43
CA GLU A 306 6.55 5.16 20.48
C GLU A 306 6.02 4.06 19.54
N ALA A 307 6.59 3.93 18.34
CA ALA A 307 6.19 2.90 17.39
C ALA A 307 6.40 1.47 17.95
N VAL A 308 7.53 1.19 18.59
CA VAL A 308 7.80 -0.11 19.22
C VAL A 308 6.81 -0.38 20.36
N LYS A 309 6.55 0.61 21.22
CA LYS A 309 5.58 0.47 22.31
C LYS A 309 4.18 0.11 21.80
N GLN A 310 3.74 0.81 20.75
CA GLN A 310 2.44 0.55 20.14
C GLN A 310 2.42 -0.79 19.39
N LEU A 311 3.50 -1.17 18.71
CA LEU A 311 3.62 -2.46 18.06
C LEU A 311 3.57 -3.61 19.08
N SER A 312 4.28 -3.51 20.19
CA SER A 312 4.22 -4.49 21.27
C SER A 312 2.79 -4.67 21.82
N HIS A 313 2.12 -3.57 22.13
CA HIS A 313 0.73 -3.60 22.57
C HIS A 313 -0.20 -4.25 21.54
N TYR A 314 -0.09 -3.83 20.29
CA TYR A 314 -0.85 -4.38 19.16
C TYR A 314 -0.63 -5.89 19.00
N SER A 315 0.63 -6.35 19.03
CA SER A 315 0.97 -7.77 18.91
C SER A 315 0.39 -8.59 20.06
N GLN A 316 0.50 -8.10 21.29
CA GLN A 316 -0.12 -8.76 22.45
C GLN A 316 -1.64 -8.90 22.29
N ARG A 317 -2.32 -7.86 21.80
CA ARG A 317 -3.77 -7.90 21.54
C ARG A 317 -4.15 -8.90 20.47
N ARG A 318 -3.36 -8.99 19.38
CA ARG A 318 -3.60 -9.95 18.30
C ARG A 318 -3.37 -11.40 18.73
N LEU A 319 -2.36 -11.65 19.55
CA LEU A 319 -2.06 -13.00 20.07
C LEU A 319 -3.07 -13.50 21.11
N LEU A 320 -3.84 -12.62 21.74
CA LEU A 320 -4.96 -13.02 22.58
C LEU A 320 -6.14 -13.64 21.79
N GLY A 321 -6.11 -13.52 20.52
CA GLY A 321 -6.67 -14.32 19.44
C GLY A 321 -8.09 -14.82 19.58
N THR A 322 -9.07 -13.96 19.44
CA THR A 322 -10.47 -14.37 19.23
C THR A 322 -11.06 -13.66 18.02
N HIS A 323 -10.26 -13.46 16.99
CA HIS A 323 -10.69 -12.69 15.80
C HIS A 323 -10.76 -13.54 14.56
#